data_df8e66fee514b5845943c57dbc0facce
#
_entry.id   df8e66fee514b5845943c57dbc0facce
#
_cell.length_a   1.000
_cell.length_b   1.000
_cell.length_c   1.000
_cell.angle_alpha   90.00
_cell.angle_beta   90.00
_cell.angle_gamma   90.00
#
_symmetry.space_group_name_H-M   'P 1'
#
loop_
_entity.id
_entity.type
_entity.pdbx_description
1 polymer ?
#
loop_
_entity_poly.entity_id
_entity_poly.type
_entity_poly.pdbx_seq_one_letter_code
_entity_poly.pdbx_strand_id
1 'polypeptide(L)' 'MNYTYILKCSDGSFYTGWTNDLHKRLAAHNSGKGAKYTKSRTPVE' A
#
# COMPACT_ATOMS: atom_id res chain seq x y z
N MET A 1 -5.39 -11.81 -12.63
CA MET A 1 -5.01 -12.55 -11.40
C MET A 1 -4.98 -11.58 -10.23
N ASN A 2 -5.49 -12.01 -9.09
CA ASN A 2 -5.51 -11.17 -7.89
C ASN A 2 -4.37 -11.57 -6.95
N TYR A 3 -3.80 -10.57 -6.28
CA TYR A 3 -2.69 -10.76 -5.36
C TYR A 3 -3.07 -10.22 -3.99
N THR A 4 -2.73 -10.97 -2.96
CA THR A 4 -2.76 -10.44 -1.59
C THR A 4 -1.36 -9.92 -1.29
N TYR A 5 -1.28 -8.71 -0.74
CA TYR A 5 0.01 -8.08 -0.49
C TYR A 5 0.08 -7.52 0.93
N ILE A 6 1.30 -7.36 1.42
CA ILE A 6 1.57 -6.73 2.70
C ILE A 6 2.56 -5.59 2.45
N LEU A 7 2.19 -4.39 2.88
CA LEU A 7 3.04 -3.21 2.75
C LEU A 7 3.64 -2.87 4.11
N LYS A 8 4.93 -2.55 4.10
CA LYS A 8 5.60 -2.02 5.28
C LYS A 8 5.50 -0.50 5.23
N CYS A 9 4.91 0.09 6.25
CA CYS A 9 4.71 1.54 6.34
C CYS A 9 5.90 2.22 7.00
N SER A 10 6.01 3.53 6.81
CA SER A 10 7.13 4.32 7.33
C SER A 10 7.21 4.34 8.85
N ASP A 11 6.09 4.11 9.54
CA ASP A 11 6.04 4.05 10.98
C ASP A 11 6.35 2.66 11.56
N GLY A 12 6.72 1.69 10.70
CA GLY A 12 7.03 0.33 11.09
C GLY A 12 5.83 -0.61 11.15
N SER A 13 4.62 -0.10 10.91
CA SER A 13 3.42 -0.94 10.86
C SER A 13 3.25 -1.60 9.50
N PHE A 14 2.26 -2.50 9.39
CA PHE A 14 2.00 -3.22 8.16
C PHE A 14 0.55 -3.02 7.73
N TYR A 15 0.33 -2.99 6.43
CA TYR A 15 -1.00 -2.92 5.84
C TYR A 15 -1.18 -4.09 4.87
N THR A 16 -2.28 -4.82 5.01
CA THR A 16 -2.61 -5.96 4.14
C THR A 16 -3.77 -5.56 3.22
N GLY A 17 -3.62 -5.87 1.95
CA GLY A 17 -4.66 -5.61 0.95
C GLY A 17 -4.60 -6.61 -0.18
N TRP A 18 -5.39 -6.36 -1.23
CA TRP A 18 -5.36 -7.18 -2.43
C TRP A 18 -5.51 -6.30 -3.66
N THR A 19 -4.98 -6.76 -4.79
CA THR A 19 -5.07 -6.04 -6.05
C THR A 19 -4.79 -6.98 -7.23
N ASN A 20 -5.20 -6.57 -8.41
CA ASN A 20 -4.82 -7.24 -9.65
C ASN A 20 -3.63 -6.56 -10.34
N ASP A 21 -3.10 -5.47 -9.79
CA ASP A 21 -1.94 -4.76 -10.33
C ASP A 21 -1.12 -4.19 -9.18
N LEU A 22 -0.07 -4.93 -8.80
CA LEU A 22 0.77 -4.59 -7.64
C LEU A 22 1.51 -3.25 -7.83
N HIS A 23 2.08 -3.01 -9.01
CA HIS A 23 2.82 -1.78 -9.26
C HIS A 23 1.93 -0.55 -9.17
N LYS A 24 0.76 -0.63 -9.80
CA LYS A 24 -0.19 0.47 -9.80
C LYS A 24 -0.71 0.74 -8.40
N ARG A 25 -0.97 -0.33 -7.64
CA ARG A 25 -1.49 -0.17 -6.28
C ARG A 25 -0.45 0.41 -5.34
N LEU A 26 0.81 -0.02 -5.45
CA LEU A 26 1.90 0.55 -4.65
C LEU A 26 2.06 2.05 -4.94
N ALA A 27 2.04 2.43 -6.22
CA ALA A 27 2.11 3.83 -6.61
C ALA A 27 0.94 4.63 -6.03
N ALA A 28 -0.27 4.06 -6.03
CA ALA A 28 -1.44 4.71 -5.46
C ALA A 28 -1.26 4.95 -3.95
N HIS A 29 -0.74 3.96 -3.22
CA HIS A 29 -0.49 4.13 -1.78
C HIS A 29 0.51 5.25 -1.52
N ASN A 30 1.63 5.29 -2.27
CA ASN A 30 2.67 6.29 -2.06
C ASN A 30 2.25 7.68 -2.50
N SER A 31 1.27 7.81 -3.39
CA SER A 31 0.73 9.10 -3.81
C SER A 31 -0.37 9.62 -2.86
N GLY A 32 -0.72 8.86 -1.83
CA GLY A 32 -1.77 9.23 -0.89
C GLY A 32 -3.17 8.90 -1.37
N LYS A 33 -3.30 8.17 -2.47
CA LYS A 33 -4.59 7.80 -3.07
C LYS A 33 -4.97 6.34 -2.82
N GLY A 34 -4.18 5.62 -2.05
CA GLY A 34 -4.48 4.24 -1.69
C GLY A 34 -5.43 4.18 -0.51
N ALA A 35 -5.12 3.32 0.47
CA ALA A 35 -5.94 3.21 1.66
C ALA A 35 -5.74 4.38 2.60
N LYS A 36 -6.78 4.73 3.34
CA LYS A 36 -6.71 5.78 4.36
C LYS A 36 -5.63 5.49 5.40
N TYR A 37 -5.47 4.21 5.75
CA TYR A 37 -4.45 3.77 6.69
C TYR A 37 -3.04 4.16 6.25
N THR A 38 -2.73 3.99 4.98
CA THR A 38 -1.38 4.24 4.45
C THR A 38 -1.13 5.70 4.09
N LYS A 39 -2.18 6.51 4.00
CA LYS A 39 -2.07 7.91 3.56
C LYS A 39 -1.10 8.71 4.40
N SER A 40 -1.12 8.54 5.72
CA SER A 40 -0.25 9.27 6.65
C SER A 40 1.01 8.47 7.02
N ARG A 41 1.21 7.30 6.41
CA ARG A 41 2.32 6.39 6.74
C ARG A 41 3.24 6.11 5.55
N THR A 42 3.21 6.98 4.57
CA THR A 42 4.09 6.88 3.40
C THR A 42 5.51 7.35 3.76
N PRO A 43 6.52 6.86 3.06
CA PRO A 43 6.43 5.87 1.97
C PRO A 43 6.15 4.47 2.48
N VAL A 44 5.51 3.65 1.64
CA VAL A 44 5.27 2.24 1.92
C VAL A 44 6.02 1.38 0.91
N GLU A 45 6.33 0.15 1.27
CA GLU A 45 7.03 -0.76 0.36
C GLU A 45 6.56 -2.21 0.50
#